data_1978be7452f0dd23ebb7732c73d8747e
#
_entry.id   1978be7452f0dd23ebb7732c73d8747e
#
_cell.length_a   1.000
_cell.length_b   1.000
_cell.length_c   1.000
_cell.angle_alpha   90.00
_cell.angle_beta   90.00
_cell.angle_gamma   90.00
#
_symmetry.space_group_name_H-M   'P 1'
#
loop_
_entity.id
_entity.type
_entity.pdbx_description
1 polymer ?
#
loop_
_entity_poly.entity_id
_entity_poly.type
_entity_poly.pdbx_seq_one_letter_code
_entity_poly.pdbx_strand_id
1 'polypeptide(L)'
;EAFGHGVEMDMFVKKRALAEKYIGEYVASPLVTMHDGAAAASETATFFFDDEGTLAQDTVIIDKGILKTGICDAQAAMALGTKPTGNGRREKNSHKAYTRMTNTFFEPGTDKVEDMIASISYGFYLENASSGMEDPKNWGIQCLVDIAREIKDGKFTGKVFSPIVLTGYVPDLLKSISMMSDECELAGTGYCGKGHKEWVKVSDGGPYIKARIRLG
;
A
#
# COMPACT_ATOMS: atom_id res chain seq x y z
N GLU A 1 0.08 1.51 3.50
CA GLU A 1 -0.78 0.64 4.33
C GLU A 1 -2.11 0.29 3.66
N ALA A 2 -2.76 1.23 2.97
CA ALA A 2 -3.99 0.91 2.27
C ALA A 2 -3.76 -0.22 1.27
N PHE A 3 -4.24 -1.42 1.57
CA PHE A 3 -4.13 -2.60 0.73
C PHE A 3 -2.82 -3.41 0.84
N GLY A 4 -1.99 -3.19 1.86
CA GLY A 4 -0.76 -3.95 2.06
C GLY A 4 -1.02 -5.38 2.57
N HIS A 5 -1.41 -5.51 3.83
CA HIS A 5 -1.69 -6.81 4.43
C HIS A 5 -2.91 -7.52 3.82
N GLY A 6 -3.85 -6.78 3.26
CA GLY A 6 -5.05 -7.32 2.61
C GLY A 6 -4.74 -8.22 1.41
N VAL A 7 -3.59 -8.05 0.79
CA VAL A 7 -3.17 -8.84 -0.38
C VAL A 7 -2.08 -9.87 -0.10
N GLU A 8 -1.71 -10.08 1.15
CA GLU A 8 -0.85 -11.19 1.56
C GLU A 8 -1.64 -12.52 1.48
N MET A 9 -1.30 -13.39 0.54
CA MET A 9 -2.11 -14.56 0.18
C MET A 9 -2.08 -15.70 1.20
N ASP A 10 -1.17 -15.70 2.18
CA ASP A 10 -1.28 -16.58 3.34
C ASP A 10 -2.51 -16.26 4.19
N MET A 11 -3.01 -15.02 4.13
CA MET A 11 -4.28 -14.62 4.73
C MET A 11 -5.48 -15.11 3.92
N PHE A 12 -5.34 -15.31 2.59
CA PHE A 12 -6.37 -15.98 1.77
C PHE A 12 -6.52 -17.44 2.19
N VAL A 13 -5.40 -18.17 2.34
CA VAL A 13 -5.40 -19.56 2.83
C VAL A 13 -6.15 -19.67 4.17
N LYS A 14 -5.95 -18.70 5.06
CA LYS A 14 -6.59 -18.62 6.37
C LYS A 14 -8.01 -18.08 6.36
N LYS A 15 -8.55 -17.67 5.20
CA LYS A 15 -9.85 -16.98 5.04
C LYS A 15 -9.97 -15.72 5.89
N ARG A 16 -8.90 -14.95 5.98
CA ARG A 16 -8.77 -13.74 6.79
C ARG A 16 -8.49 -12.48 5.98
N ALA A 17 -8.60 -12.53 4.65
CA ALA A 17 -8.50 -11.37 3.78
C ALA A 17 -9.71 -11.30 2.85
N LEU A 18 -10.38 -10.15 2.86
CA LEU A 18 -11.55 -9.90 2.03
C LEU A 18 -11.16 -9.83 0.55
N ALA A 19 -9.93 -9.42 0.24
CA ALA A 19 -9.38 -9.27 -1.11
C ALA A 19 -9.50 -10.54 -1.97
N GLU A 20 -9.43 -11.72 -1.36
CA GLU A 20 -9.61 -12.99 -2.07
C GLU A 20 -10.88 -13.02 -2.94
N LYS A 21 -11.96 -12.39 -2.45
CA LYS A 21 -13.27 -12.36 -3.14
C LYS A 21 -13.35 -11.32 -4.25
N TYR A 22 -12.37 -10.46 -4.36
CA TYR A 22 -12.35 -9.32 -5.30
C TYR A 22 -11.27 -9.44 -6.37
N ILE A 23 -10.63 -10.61 -6.48
CA ILE A 23 -9.72 -10.89 -7.59
C ILE A 23 -10.50 -10.80 -8.90
N GLY A 24 -10.04 -9.94 -9.81
CA GLY A 24 -10.70 -9.63 -11.08
C GLY A 24 -11.68 -8.46 -11.03
N GLU A 25 -11.96 -7.91 -9.84
CA GLU A 25 -12.91 -6.82 -9.65
C GLU A 25 -12.21 -5.46 -9.46
N TYR A 26 -12.94 -4.38 -9.72
CA TYR A 26 -12.48 -3.03 -9.43
C TYR A 26 -12.44 -2.77 -7.91
N VAL A 27 -11.25 -2.53 -7.38
CA VAL A 27 -11.00 -2.16 -5.97
C VAL A 27 -10.48 -0.73 -5.82
N ALA A 28 -10.06 -0.12 -6.93
CA ALA A 28 -9.51 1.23 -6.97
C ALA A 28 -10.02 2.00 -8.20
N SER A 29 -9.71 3.29 -8.28
CA SER A 29 -9.86 4.10 -9.49
C SER A 29 -9.05 3.50 -10.64
N PRO A 30 -9.51 3.60 -11.90
CA PRO A 30 -8.72 3.19 -13.07
C PRO A 30 -7.36 3.89 -13.22
N LEU A 31 -7.11 4.95 -12.48
CA LEU A 31 -5.80 5.61 -12.44
C LEU A 31 -4.75 4.80 -11.69
N VAL A 32 -5.16 3.85 -10.83
CA VAL A 32 -4.28 3.17 -9.88
C VAL A 32 -3.71 1.89 -10.49
N THR A 33 -2.40 1.83 -10.60
CA THR A 33 -1.62 0.60 -10.76
C THR A 33 -0.71 0.46 -9.54
N MET A 34 -0.74 -0.70 -8.88
CA MET A 34 -0.01 -0.97 -7.64
C MET A 34 0.91 -2.18 -7.82
N HIS A 35 2.14 -2.02 -7.38
CA HIS A 35 3.17 -3.05 -7.38
C HIS A 35 3.56 -3.48 -5.98
N ASP A 36 4.02 -4.71 -5.84
CA ASP A 36 4.90 -5.16 -4.77
C ASP A 36 5.94 -6.12 -5.35
N GLY A 37 7.19 -5.93 -4.99
CA GLY A 37 8.24 -6.84 -5.43
C GLY A 37 9.64 -6.37 -5.08
N ALA A 38 10.51 -7.31 -4.70
CA ALA A 38 11.91 -7.00 -4.43
C ALA A 38 12.68 -6.62 -5.70
N ALA A 39 12.16 -6.96 -6.90
CA ALA A 39 12.69 -6.53 -8.19
C ALA A 39 11.93 -5.34 -8.80
N ALA A 40 10.84 -4.89 -8.16
CA ALA A 40 10.00 -3.80 -8.67
C ALA A 40 10.65 -2.41 -8.53
N ALA A 41 11.57 -2.25 -7.58
CA ALA A 41 12.31 -1.02 -7.35
C ALA A 41 13.68 -1.29 -6.74
N SER A 42 14.59 -0.32 -6.79
CA SER A 42 15.93 -0.40 -6.19
C SER A 42 15.94 0.32 -4.85
N GLU A 43 15.23 -0.25 -3.87
CA GLU A 43 15.03 0.33 -2.54
C GLU A 43 15.40 -0.67 -1.41
N THR A 44 15.17 -0.31 -0.16
CA THR A 44 15.61 -1.05 1.05
C THR A 44 15.17 -2.52 1.06
N ALA A 45 14.02 -2.84 0.46
CA ALA A 45 13.51 -4.21 0.40
C ALA A 45 13.88 -4.96 -0.88
N THR A 46 14.94 -4.54 -1.56
CA THR A 46 15.47 -5.19 -2.76
C THR A 46 16.42 -6.33 -2.40
N PHE A 47 16.22 -7.48 -3.00
CA PHE A 47 17.07 -8.67 -2.89
C PHE A 47 16.94 -9.54 -4.16
N PHE A 48 17.83 -10.50 -4.35
CA PHE A 48 17.80 -11.39 -5.52
C PHE A 48 16.83 -12.56 -5.38
N PHE A 49 16.67 -13.07 -4.18
CA PHE A 49 15.74 -14.15 -3.83
C PHE A 49 15.28 -13.99 -2.38
N ASP A 50 14.07 -14.46 -2.10
CA ASP A 50 13.48 -14.41 -0.77
C ASP A 50 14.09 -15.46 0.19
N ASP A 51 13.61 -15.53 1.43
CA ASP A 51 14.11 -16.46 2.45
C ASP A 51 13.72 -17.92 2.17
N GLU A 52 12.97 -18.19 1.13
CA GLU A 52 12.61 -19.54 0.66
C GLU A 52 13.33 -19.91 -0.66
N GLY A 53 14.18 -19.02 -1.20
CA GLY A 53 14.92 -19.21 -2.43
C GLY A 53 14.13 -18.90 -3.71
N THR A 54 12.97 -18.29 -3.61
CA THR A 54 12.21 -17.81 -4.77
C THR A 54 12.83 -16.52 -5.30
N LEU A 55 13.10 -16.46 -6.61
CA LEU A 55 13.63 -15.25 -7.24
C LEU A 55 12.71 -14.06 -7.03
N ALA A 56 13.31 -12.91 -6.78
CA ALA A 56 12.61 -11.63 -6.70
C ALA A 56 11.83 -11.34 -7.98
N GLN A 57 10.65 -10.81 -7.83
CA GLN A 57 9.75 -10.49 -8.93
C GLN A 57 9.23 -9.07 -8.76
N ASP A 58 8.63 -8.54 -9.82
CA ASP A 58 7.76 -7.40 -9.82
C ASP A 58 6.32 -7.92 -10.01
N THR A 59 5.50 -7.79 -8.99
CA THR A 59 4.12 -8.29 -8.97
C THR A 59 3.15 -7.12 -9.07
N VAL A 60 2.44 -7.02 -10.19
CA VAL A 60 1.34 -6.06 -10.35
C VAL A 60 0.12 -6.57 -9.57
N ILE A 61 -0.17 -5.93 -8.46
CA ILE A 61 -1.29 -6.28 -7.56
C ILE A 61 -2.59 -5.70 -8.08
N ILE A 62 -2.58 -4.41 -8.38
CA ILE A 62 -3.71 -3.69 -9.00
C ILE A 62 -3.25 -3.20 -10.36
N ASP A 63 -4.00 -3.50 -11.40
CA ASP A 63 -3.78 -3.00 -12.75
C ASP A 63 -4.97 -2.15 -13.17
N LYS A 64 -4.76 -0.84 -13.31
CA LYS A 64 -5.80 0.13 -13.69
C LYS A 64 -7.10 -0.05 -12.89
N GLY A 65 -6.95 -0.14 -11.58
CA GLY A 65 -8.03 -0.27 -10.62
C GLY A 65 -8.53 -1.69 -10.37
N ILE A 66 -8.14 -2.67 -11.18
CA ILE A 66 -8.58 -4.07 -11.04
C ILE A 66 -7.58 -4.85 -10.21
N LEU A 67 -8.05 -5.52 -9.16
CA LEU A 67 -7.23 -6.42 -8.36
C LEU A 67 -6.88 -7.68 -9.16
N LYS A 68 -5.61 -7.87 -9.48
CA LYS A 68 -5.13 -8.99 -10.29
C LYS A 68 -4.73 -10.18 -9.46
N THR A 69 -4.03 -9.95 -8.38
CA THR A 69 -3.46 -10.98 -7.52
C THR A 69 -3.08 -10.39 -6.16
N GLY A 70 -2.62 -11.24 -5.26
CA GLY A 70 -1.84 -10.83 -4.09
C GLY A 70 -0.39 -11.27 -4.22
N ILE A 71 0.38 -11.06 -3.16
CA ILE A 71 1.74 -11.56 -2.99
C ILE A 71 1.72 -12.85 -2.17
N CYS A 72 2.66 -13.78 -2.41
CA CYS A 72 2.68 -15.03 -1.67
C CYS A 72 4.08 -15.63 -1.46
N ASP A 73 4.21 -16.34 -0.35
CA ASP A 73 5.29 -17.29 -0.07
C ASP A 73 5.05 -18.63 -0.79
N ALA A 74 6.02 -19.53 -0.74
CA ALA A 74 5.91 -20.83 -1.39
C ALA A 74 4.81 -21.72 -0.77
N GLN A 75 4.55 -21.62 0.53
CA GLN A 75 3.52 -22.41 1.19
C GLN A 75 2.13 -21.94 0.80
N ALA A 76 1.89 -20.64 0.79
CA ALA A 76 0.62 -20.07 0.35
C ALA A 76 0.37 -20.34 -1.14
N ALA A 77 1.40 -20.23 -1.98
CA ALA A 77 1.33 -20.53 -3.40
C ALA A 77 0.92 -21.99 -3.64
N MET A 78 1.53 -22.93 -2.94
CA MET A 78 1.18 -24.35 -3.03
C MET A 78 -0.28 -24.61 -2.59
N ALA A 79 -0.71 -24.01 -1.48
CA ALA A 79 -2.06 -24.18 -0.95
C ALA A 79 -3.16 -23.61 -1.86
N LEU A 80 -2.85 -22.56 -2.63
CA LEU A 80 -3.77 -21.89 -3.54
C LEU A 80 -3.62 -22.32 -5.00
N GLY A 81 -2.67 -23.23 -5.30
CA GLY A 81 -2.43 -23.71 -6.66
C GLY A 81 -1.86 -22.64 -7.60
N THR A 82 -1.07 -21.70 -7.07
CA THR A 82 -0.44 -20.61 -7.83
C THR A 82 1.08 -20.68 -7.72
N LYS A 83 1.79 -19.68 -8.26
CA LYS A 83 3.24 -19.54 -8.17
C LYS A 83 3.61 -18.56 -7.05
N PRO A 84 4.72 -18.79 -6.31
CA PRO A 84 5.22 -17.86 -5.34
C PRO A 84 5.73 -16.58 -6.02
N THR A 85 5.60 -15.43 -5.35
CA THR A 85 5.95 -14.12 -5.89
C THR A 85 7.29 -13.58 -5.38
N GLY A 86 8.06 -14.37 -4.62
CA GLY A 86 9.31 -13.92 -4.02
C GLY A 86 9.08 -13.06 -2.77
N ASN A 87 8.01 -13.34 -2.04
CA ASN A 87 7.61 -12.62 -0.84
C ASN A 87 7.66 -13.47 0.43
N GLY A 88 8.33 -14.63 0.40
CA GLY A 88 8.55 -15.49 1.56
C GLY A 88 9.66 -14.92 2.44
N ARG A 89 9.31 -14.19 3.50
CA ARG A 89 10.27 -13.43 4.33
C ARG A 89 10.12 -13.78 5.81
N ARG A 90 11.21 -13.67 6.55
CA ARG A 90 11.27 -13.90 8.00
C ARG A 90 12.09 -12.81 8.69
N GLU A 91 11.77 -12.55 9.94
CA GLU A 91 12.52 -11.59 10.76
C GLU A 91 13.92 -12.12 11.11
N LYS A 92 14.03 -13.40 11.42
CA LYS A 92 15.27 -14.08 11.86
C LYS A 92 15.42 -15.41 11.20
N ASN A 93 16.66 -15.89 11.09
CA ASN A 93 16.98 -17.20 10.51
C ASN A 93 16.32 -18.40 11.22
N SER A 94 15.96 -18.26 12.50
CA SER A 94 15.26 -19.29 13.29
C SER A 94 13.73 -19.22 13.15
N HIS A 95 13.20 -18.20 12.45
CA HIS A 95 11.76 -18.05 12.25
C HIS A 95 11.33 -18.70 10.93
N LYS A 96 10.07 -19.10 10.88
CA LYS A 96 9.41 -19.51 9.64
C LYS A 96 9.28 -18.31 8.71
N ALA A 97 9.42 -18.51 7.42
CA ALA A 97 9.05 -17.51 6.42
C ALA A 97 7.51 -17.39 6.31
N TYR A 98 7.05 -16.20 6.07
CA TYR A 98 5.65 -15.84 5.83
C TYR A 98 5.56 -14.93 4.62
N THR A 99 4.37 -14.84 4.03
CA THR A 99 4.11 -13.81 3.01
C THR A 99 4.26 -12.42 3.61
N ARG A 100 5.17 -11.61 3.06
CA ARG A 100 5.46 -10.26 3.53
C ARG A 100 5.73 -9.32 2.36
N MET A 101 5.26 -8.08 2.51
CA MET A 101 5.54 -6.98 1.58
C MET A 101 7.04 -6.75 1.39
N THR A 102 7.39 -6.14 0.26
CA THR A 102 8.75 -5.75 -0.12
C THR A 102 8.79 -4.26 -0.47
N ASN A 103 9.00 -3.90 -1.74
CA ASN A 103 8.85 -2.55 -2.23
C ASN A 103 7.42 -2.39 -2.76
N THR A 104 6.58 -1.68 -2.02
CA THR A 104 5.14 -1.55 -2.30
C THR A 104 4.82 -0.12 -2.70
N PHE A 105 4.30 0.10 -3.92
CA PHE A 105 4.07 1.45 -4.41
C PHE A 105 2.98 1.53 -5.48
N PHE A 106 2.46 2.74 -5.68
CA PHE A 106 1.65 3.09 -6.84
C PHE A 106 2.53 3.68 -7.94
N GLU A 107 2.23 3.36 -9.21
CA GLU A 107 2.83 4.04 -10.35
C GLU A 107 2.48 5.53 -10.35
N PRO A 108 3.38 6.39 -10.86
CA PRO A 108 3.08 7.81 -11.03
C PRO A 108 1.95 8.03 -12.03
N GLY A 109 1.18 9.08 -11.81
CA GLY A 109 0.20 9.60 -12.76
C GLY A 109 0.80 10.67 -13.68
N THR A 110 -0.03 11.64 -14.06
CA THR A 110 0.37 12.72 -14.98
C THR A 110 0.05 14.11 -14.47
N ASP A 111 -0.59 14.21 -13.31
CA ASP A 111 -1.01 15.48 -12.76
C ASP A 111 0.16 16.24 -12.13
N LYS A 112 0.09 17.56 -12.10
CA LYS A 112 1.01 18.39 -11.34
C LYS A 112 0.44 18.64 -9.94
N VAL A 113 1.30 18.59 -8.93
CA VAL A 113 0.88 18.76 -7.52
C VAL A 113 0.17 20.11 -7.32
N GLU A 114 0.64 21.17 -7.97
CA GLU A 114 0.03 22.49 -7.92
C GLU A 114 -1.41 22.49 -8.47
N ASP A 115 -1.65 21.78 -9.57
CA ASP A 115 -2.98 21.64 -10.17
C ASP A 115 -3.91 20.80 -9.29
N MET A 116 -3.35 19.75 -8.66
CA MET A 116 -4.09 18.96 -7.67
C MET A 116 -4.56 19.85 -6.50
N ILE A 117 -3.67 20.66 -5.92
CA ILE A 117 -3.98 21.60 -4.85
C ILE A 117 -5.03 22.63 -5.32
N ALA A 118 -4.82 23.23 -6.50
CA ALA A 118 -5.72 24.23 -7.07
C ALA A 118 -7.14 23.69 -7.30
N SER A 119 -7.29 22.39 -7.51
CA SER A 119 -8.57 21.71 -7.73
C SER A 119 -9.37 21.41 -6.45
N ILE A 120 -8.84 21.73 -5.25
CA ILE A 120 -9.47 21.45 -3.95
C ILE A 120 -10.25 22.68 -3.49
N SER A 121 -11.57 22.58 -3.41
CA SER A 121 -12.42 23.66 -2.83
C SER A 121 -12.25 23.74 -1.31
N TYR A 122 -12.23 22.59 -0.61
CA TYR A 122 -11.90 22.47 0.80
C TYR A 122 -11.31 21.10 1.07
N GLY A 123 -10.19 21.06 1.77
CA GLY A 123 -9.48 19.83 2.10
C GLY A 123 -8.17 20.08 2.82
N PHE A 124 -7.30 19.05 2.78
CA PHE A 124 -6.03 19.07 3.48
C PHE A 124 -4.93 18.45 2.62
N TYR A 125 -3.75 19.01 2.72
CA TYR A 125 -2.52 18.39 2.28
C TYR A 125 -1.90 17.68 3.48
N LEU A 126 -1.68 16.38 3.35
CA LEU A 126 -1.20 15.51 4.43
C LEU A 126 0.28 15.21 4.24
N GLU A 127 1.06 15.34 5.31
CA GLU A 127 2.51 15.14 5.31
C GLU A 127 2.91 14.22 6.48
N ASN A 128 3.90 13.37 6.24
CA ASN A 128 4.53 12.50 7.23
C ASN A 128 3.55 11.52 7.88
N ALA A 129 3.26 10.44 7.19
CA ALA A 129 2.57 9.31 7.81
C ALA A 129 3.51 8.59 8.76
N SER A 130 3.17 8.53 10.05
CA SER A 130 4.00 7.94 11.09
C SER A 130 3.61 6.53 11.48
N SER A 131 2.38 6.12 11.20
CA SER A 131 1.86 4.79 11.50
C SER A 131 0.65 4.48 10.63
N GLY A 132 0.54 3.23 10.20
CA GLY A 132 -0.64 2.73 9.49
C GLY A 132 -1.02 1.34 9.98
N MET A 133 -2.33 1.09 10.01
CA MET A 133 -2.91 -0.23 10.30
C MET A 133 -4.02 -0.53 9.31
N GLU A 134 -4.05 -1.77 8.85
CA GLU A 134 -5.12 -2.30 8.00
C GLU A 134 -5.77 -3.50 8.67
N ASP A 135 -7.10 -3.59 8.60
CA ASP A 135 -7.84 -4.81 8.88
C ASP A 135 -8.11 -5.59 7.59
N PRO A 136 -7.31 -6.61 7.26
CA PRO A 136 -7.48 -7.37 6.01
C PRO A 136 -8.85 -8.05 5.89
N LYS A 137 -9.47 -8.37 7.02
CA LYS A 137 -10.74 -9.09 7.07
C LYS A 137 -11.94 -8.24 6.67
N ASN A 138 -11.92 -6.96 7.04
CA ASN A 138 -13.04 -6.06 6.81
C ASN A 138 -12.63 -4.80 6.01
N TRP A 139 -11.37 -4.71 5.62
CA TRP A 139 -10.81 -3.59 4.86
C TRP A 139 -10.92 -2.21 5.51
N GLY A 140 -10.94 -2.18 6.84
CA GLY A 140 -10.77 -0.93 7.58
C GLY A 140 -9.32 -0.47 7.51
N ILE A 141 -9.11 0.83 7.44
CA ILE A 141 -7.78 1.45 7.51
C ILE A 141 -7.77 2.57 8.53
N GLN A 142 -6.63 2.69 9.22
CA GLN A 142 -6.30 3.83 10.08
C GLN A 142 -4.84 4.19 9.87
N CYS A 143 -4.58 5.47 9.58
CA CYS A 143 -3.22 6.00 9.51
C CYS A 143 -3.10 7.24 10.39
N LEU A 144 -1.98 7.34 11.08
CA LEU A 144 -1.60 8.54 11.81
C LEU A 144 -0.73 9.40 10.89
N VAL A 145 -1.12 10.67 10.76
CA VAL A 145 -0.43 11.68 9.94
C VAL A 145 0.03 12.79 10.86
N ASP A 146 1.27 13.22 10.73
CA ASP A 146 1.85 14.21 11.64
C ASP A 146 1.34 15.62 11.34
N ILE A 147 1.15 15.97 10.08
CA ILE A 147 0.78 17.33 9.66
C ILE A 147 -0.32 17.28 8.61
N ALA A 148 -1.35 18.11 8.81
CA ALA A 148 -2.36 18.41 7.81
C ALA A 148 -2.45 19.92 7.60
N ARG A 149 -2.16 20.39 6.38
CA ARG A 149 -2.27 21.81 6.00
C ARG A 149 -3.60 22.06 5.31
N GLU A 150 -4.39 23.00 5.87
CA GLU A 150 -5.70 23.34 5.31
C GLU A 150 -5.59 23.98 3.93
N ILE A 151 -6.39 23.49 3.00
CA ILE A 151 -6.58 24.05 1.66
C ILE A 151 -8.01 24.55 1.55
N LYS A 152 -8.19 25.79 1.08
CA LYS A 152 -9.49 26.38 0.75
C LYS A 152 -9.40 27.14 -0.57
N ASP A 153 -10.36 26.87 -1.45
CA ASP A 153 -10.43 27.50 -2.78
C ASP A 153 -9.10 27.40 -3.55
N GLY A 154 -8.48 26.22 -3.51
CA GLY A 154 -7.23 25.89 -4.21
C GLY A 154 -5.97 26.49 -3.61
N LYS A 155 -6.00 27.00 -2.37
CA LYS A 155 -4.85 27.67 -1.73
C LYS A 155 -4.68 27.23 -0.28
N PHE A 156 -3.42 27.15 0.17
CA PHE A 156 -3.13 26.98 1.59
C PHE A 156 -3.62 28.18 2.40
N THR A 157 -4.35 27.92 3.48
CA THR A 157 -4.86 28.98 4.38
C THR A 157 -3.85 29.43 5.42
N GLY A 158 -2.75 28.66 5.58
CA GLY A 158 -1.78 28.82 6.66
C GLY A 158 -2.13 28.08 7.95
N LYS A 159 -3.34 27.50 8.06
CA LYS A 159 -3.70 26.68 9.22
C LYS A 159 -3.09 25.27 9.10
N VAL A 160 -2.59 24.78 10.23
CA VAL A 160 -1.97 23.44 10.36
C VAL A 160 -2.63 22.72 11.52
N PHE A 161 -2.89 21.44 11.33
CA PHE A 161 -3.45 20.53 12.32
C PHE A 161 -2.45 19.39 12.55
N SER A 162 -2.29 18.96 13.81
CA SER A 162 -1.36 17.89 14.20
C SER A 162 -1.70 17.37 15.59
N PRO A 163 -1.68 16.05 15.81
CA PRO A 163 -1.70 14.98 14.80
C PRO A 163 -3.09 14.81 14.17
N ILE A 164 -3.18 14.13 13.05
CA ILE A 164 -4.43 13.79 12.37
C ILE A 164 -4.53 12.28 12.20
N VAL A 165 -5.72 11.73 12.42
CA VAL A 165 -6.02 10.33 12.14
C VAL A 165 -6.85 10.22 10.87
N LEU A 166 -6.33 9.50 9.90
CA LEU A 166 -7.03 9.13 8.68
C LEU A 166 -7.70 7.78 8.90
N THR A 167 -9.01 7.68 8.66
CA THR A 167 -9.77 6.44 8.83
C THR A 167 -10.72 6.22 7.65
N GLY A 168 -10.96 4.96 7.32
CA GLY A 168 -11.89 4.65 6.25
C GLY A 168 -11.98 3.18 5.88
N TYR A 169 -12.70 2.93 4.80
CA TYR A 169 -12.78 1.67 4.11
C TYR A 169 -11.89 1.70 2.87
N VAL A 170 -10.97 0.74 2.74
CA VAL A 170 -9.91 0.76 1.72
C VAL A 170 -10.44 0.95 0.30
N PRO A 171 -11.45 0.20 -0.19
CA PRO A 171 -11.96 0.42 -1.54
C PRO A 171 -12.61 1.79 -1.75
N ASP A 172 -13.23 2.38 -0.74
CA ASP A 172 -13.83 3.72 -0.86
C ASP A 172 -12.72 4.76 -1.04
N LEU A 173 -11.64 4.65 -0.27
CA LEU A 173 -10.46 5.49 -0.44
C LEU A 173 -9.87 5.34 -1.85
N LEU A 174 -9.52 4.11 -2.24
CA LEU A 174 -8.83 3.85 -3.51
C LEU A 174 -9.70 4.18 -4.73
N LYS A 175 -11.00 3.92 -4.69
CA LYS A 175 -11.95 4.29 -5.77
C LYS A 175 -12.19 5.81 -5.85
N SER A 176 -11.98 6.54 -4.76
CA SER A 176 -12.13 8.00 -4.75
C SER A 176 -10.92 8.74 -5.31
N ILE A 177 -9.82 8.06 -5.61
CA ILE A 177 -8.64 8.67 -6.22
C ILE A 177 -9.02 9.25 -7.58
N SER A 178 -8.87 10.57 -7.71
CA SER A 178 -9.30 11.35 -8.87
C SER A 178 -8.16 12.04 -9.60
N MET A 179 -6.99 12.17 -8.96
CA MET A 179 -5.75 12.68 -9.54
C MET A 179 -4.56 11.97 -8.90
N MET A 180 -3.49 11.79 -9.68
CA MET A 180 -2.21 11.22 -9.25
C MET A 180 -1.08 12.02 -9.89
N SER A 181 -0.09 12.43 -9.09
CA SER A 181 1.02 13.25 -9.59
C SER A 181 1.98 12.47 -10.49
N ASP A 182 2.72 13.20 -11.30
CA ASP A 182 3.88 12.69 -12.03
C ASP A 182 5.16 12.60 -11.16
N GLU A 183 5.14 13.24 -9.99
CA GLU A 183 6.17 13.06 -8.97
C GLU A 183 5.90 11.77 -8.20
N CYS A 184 6.91 10.94 -8.03
CA CYS A 184 6.83 9.66 -7.32
C CYS A 184 8.06 9.49 -6.45
N GLU A 185 7.85 9.16 -5.18
CA GLU A 185 8.92 8.92 -4.23
C GLU A 185 8.68 7.58 -3.52
N LEU A 186 9.75 6.77 -3.41
CA LEU A 186 9.78 5.58 -2.57
C LEU A 186 10.79 5.81 -1.46
N ALA A 187 10.45 5.40 -0.26
CA ALA A 187 11.31 5.50 0.90
C ALA A 187 11.39 4.17 1.66
N GLY A 188 12.61 3.79 2.03
CA GLY A 188 12.88 2.58 2.79
C GLY A 188 13.11 2.84 4.26
N THR A 189 12.19 3.49 4.93
CA THR A 189 12.37 3.98 6.31
C THR A 189 11.75 3.11 7.38
N GLY A 190 10.96 2.08 7.00
CA GLY A 190 10.11 1.38 7.94
C GLY A 190 10.30 -0.12 8.04
N TYR A 191 9.64 -0.64 9.06
CA TYR A 191 9.44 -2.06 9.26
C TYR A 191 7.96 -2.36 9.21
N CYS A 192 7.58 -3.36 8.43
CA CYS A 192 6.24 -3.90 8.46
C CYS A 192 6.19 -5.05 9.47
N GLY A 193 5.21 -5.02 10.38
CA GLY A 193 4.96 -6.07 11.38
C GLY A 193 3.77 -6.93 11.00
N LYS A 194 3.85 -8.24 11.28
CA LYS A 194 2.71 -9.15 11.16
C LYS A 194 2.37 -9.76 12.52
N GLY A 195 1.24 -9.36 13.08
CA GLY A 195 0.95 -9.64 14.48
C GLY A 195 1.90 -8.90 15.41
N HIS A 196 2.38 -9.57 16.46
CA HIS A 196 3.36 -9.01 17.42
C HIS A 196 4.81 -9.45 17.15
N LYS A 197 5.05 -10.08 16.01
CA LYS A 197 6.33 -10.66 15.57
C LYS A 197 6.49 -10.43 14.07
N GLU A 198 7.59 -10.94 13.51
CA GLU A 198 7.83 -10.96 12.07
C GLU A 198 8.01 -9.57 11.46
N TRP A 199 8.88 -8.79 12.08
CA TRP A 199 9.28 -7.50 11.57
C TRP A 199 10.23 -7.65 10.38
N VAL A 200 9.85 -7.10 9.24
CA VAL A 200 10.70 -7.07 8.05
C VAL A 200 10.86 -5.66 7.53
N LYS A 201 12.04 -5.32 7.01
CA LYS A 201 12.24 -4.04 6.34
C LYS A 201 11.44 -4.00 5.05
N VAL A 202 10.77 -2.89 4.82
CA VAL A 202 9.99 -2.62 3.62
C VAL A 202 10.32 -1.25 3.07
N SER A 203 9.98 -1.02 1.82
CA SER A 203 9.92 0.30 1.22
C SER A 203 8.50 0.52 0.73
N ASP A 204 8.01 1.71 0.92
CA ASP A 204 6.69 2.10 0.46
C ASP A 204 6.75 3.50 -0.16
N GLY A 205 5.75 3.80 -0.98
CA GLY A 205 5.69 5.10 -1.63
C GLY A 205 4.70 5.16 -2.77
N GLY A 206 4.92 6.15 -3.60
CA GLY A 206 4.10 6.43 -4.77
C GLY A 206 4.03 7.92 -5.07
N PRO A 207 3.12 8.31 -5.97
CA PRO A 207 2.83 9.70 -6.27
C PRO A 207 1.98 10.36 -5.17
N TYR A 208 1.89 11.67 -5.22
CA TYR A 208 0.81 12.36 -4.51
C TYR A 208 -0.55 11.92 -5.09
N ILE A 209 -1.51 11.66 -4.21
CA ILE A 209 -2.86 11.26 -4.60
C ILE A 209 -3.90 12.24 -4.06
N LYS A 210 -4.90 12.55 -4.89
CA LYS A 210 -6.09 13.28 -4.46
C LYS A 210 -7.24 12.31 -4.29
N ALA A 211 -7.69 12.15 -3.06
CA ALA A 211 -8.73 11.20 -2.68
C ALA A 211 -9.69 11.80 -1.65
N ARG A 212 -10.76 11.07 -1.34
CA ARG A 212 -11.69 11.39 -0.25
C ARG A 212 -11.51 10.40 0.87
N ILE A 213 -11.31 10.94 2.07
CA ILE A 213 -11.11 10.14 3.28
C ILE A 213 -11.64 10.89 4.50
N ARG A 214 -11.98 10.15 5.54
CA ARG A 214 -12.36 10.75 6.82
C ARG A 214 -11.11 11.09 7.63
N LEU A 215 -11.06 12.31 8.11
CA LEU A 215 -10.05 12.81 9.04
C LEU A 215 -10.69 13.10 10.40
N GLY A 216 -9.95 12.82 11.49
CA GLY A 216 -10.37 13.08 12.86
C GLY A 216 -9.21 13.32 13.81
#